data_9511a2b6aece05046eddd901dec1cc7f
#
_entry.id   9511a2b6aece05046eddd901dec1cc7f
#
_cell.length_a   1.000
_cell.length_b   1.000
_cell.length_c   1.000
_cell.angle_alpha   90.00
_cell.angle_beta   90.00
_cell.angle_gamma   90.00
#
_symmetry.space_group_name_H-M   'P 1'
#
loop_
_entity.id
_entity.type
_entity.pdbx_description
1 polymer ?
#
loop_
_entity_poly.entity_id
_entity_poly.type
_entity_poly.pdbx_seq_one_letter_code
_entity_poly.pdbx_strand_id
1 'polypeptide(L)'
;GTNDLIQYTLAIDRIDDSVNYLYDPLHPAVLRLIHHTIRAASRARIPIGMCGEMAGDRRYIPLLLGMGLRELSMQPGLLLAAKEVVRESRIGELTARVGELMERLDEADVGDLLQSLGAVA
;
A
#
# COMPACT_ATOMS: atom_id res chain seq x y z
N GLY A 1 -6.01 -7.86 -5.93
CA GLY A 1 -4.86 -8.29 -6.74
C GLY A 1 -4.00 -7.11 -7.16
N THR A 2 -3.09 -6.64 -6.27
CA THR A 2 -2.27 -5.44 -6.56
C THR A 2 -1.25 -5.66 -7.68
N ASN A 3 -0.77 -6.88 -7.89
CA ASN A 3 0.16 -7.14 -8.99
C ASN A 3 -0.47 -6.81 -10.35
N ASP A 4 -1.69 -7.28 -10.58
CA ASP A 4 -2.42 -6.99 -11.82
C ASP A 4 -2.87 -5.53 -11.87
N LEU A 5 -3.31 -4.96 -10.75
CA LEU A 5 -3.68 -3.56 -10.68
C LEU A 5 -2.52 -2.65 -11.12
N ILE A 6 -1.31 -2.88 -10.63
CA ILE A 6 -0.13 -2.09 -10.96
C ILE A 6 0.23 -2.27 -12.43
N GLN A 7 0.27 -3.53 -12.91
CA GLN A 7 0.59 -3.84 -14.30
C GLN A 7 -0.35 -3.14 -15.28
N TYR A 8 -1.65 -3.21 -15.05
CA TYR A 8 -2.64 -2.58 -15.94
C TYR A 8 -2.70 -1.06 -15.79
N THR A 9 -2.54 -0.54 -14.57
CA THR A 9 -2.54 0.91 -14.33
C THR A 9 -1.38 1.60 -15.04
N LEU A 10 -0.19 1.01 -14.97
CA LEU A 10 1.03 1.56 -15.56
C LEU A 10 1.28 1.07 -17.00
N ALA A 11 0.46 0.12 -17.48
CA ALA A 11 0.64 -0.54 -18.78
C ALA A 11 2.02 -1.19 -18.94
N ILE A 12 2.52 -1.81 -17.89
CA ILE A 12 3.86 -2.39 -17.81
C ILE A 12 3.78 -3.88 -17.49
N ASP A 13 4.35 -4.71 -18.33
CA ASP A 13 4.52 -6.13 -18.03
C ASP A 13 5.67 -6.31 -17.02
N ARG A 14 5.34 -6.79 -15.81
CA ARG A 14 6.32 -7.03 -14.74
C ARG A 14 7.29 -8.18 -15.04
N ILE A 15 6.98 -9.03 -16.04
CA ILE A 15 7.81 -10.18 -16.44
C ILE A 15 8.80 -9.78 -17.53
N ASP A 16 8.53 -8.72 -18.28
CA ASP A 16 9.39 -8.22 -19.34
C ASP A 16 10.55 -7.39 -18.76
N ASP A 17 11.75 -7.95 -18.79
CA ASP A 17 12.97 -7.33 -18.26
C ASP A 17 13.30 -5.97 -18.91
N SER A 18 12.79 -5.70 -20.10
CA SER A 18 13.03 -4.43 -20.80
C SER A 18 12.26 -3.25 -20.20
N VAL A 19 11.15 -3.51 -19.50
CA VAL A 19 10.25 -2.48 -18.95
C VAL A 19 9.91 -2.65 -17.47
N ASN A 20 10.26 -3.78 -16.84
CA ASN A 20 9.89 -4.06 -15.46
C ASN A 20 10.46 -3.06 -14.45
N TYR A 21 11.52 -2.33 -14.79
CA TYR A 21 12.07 -1.24 -13.97
C TYR A 21 11.09 -0.06 -13.79
N LEU A 22 10.07 0.03 -14.65
CA LEU A 22 8.99 1.02 -14.54
C LEU A 22 7.83 0.54 -13.65
N TYR A 23 7.87 -0.72 -13.22
CA TYR A 23 6.86 -1.29 -12.33
C TYR A 23 7.05 -0.73 -10.91
N ASP A 24 6.25 0.29 -10.58
CA ASP A 24 6.35 0.99 -9.31
C ASP A 24 5.04 0.86 -8.49
N PRO A 25 5.06 0.06 -7.41
CA PRO A 25 3.92 -0.06 -6.49
C PRO A 25 3.52 1.26 -5.81
N LEU A 26 4.44 2.21 -5.73
CA LEU A 26 4.24 3.50 -5.08
C LEU A 26 3.86 4.62 -6.04
N HIS A 27 3.70 4.29 -7.32
CA HIS A 27 3.27 5.29 -8.29
C HIS A 27 1.97 5.99 -7.85
N PRO A 28 1.89 7.33 -7.89
CA PRO A 28 0.71 8.08 -7.42
C PRO A 28 -0.62 7.59 -7.99
N ALA A 29 -0.66 7.20 -9.25
CA ALA A 29 -1.87 6.65 -9.88
C ALA A 29 -2.32 5.34 -9.21
N VAL A 30 -1.39 4.46 -8.86
CA VAL A 30 -1.66 3.19 -8.16
C VAL A 30 -2.18 3.47 -6.75
N LEU A 31 -1.50 4.32 -5.99
CA LEU A 31 -1.88 4.68 -4.63
C LEU A 31 -3.27 5.33 -4.58
N ARG A 32 -3.60 6.21 -5.55
CA ARG A 32 -4.94 6.80 -5.67
C ARG A 32 -6.02 5.75 -5.89
N LEU A 33 -5.78 4.77 -6.76
CA LEU A 33 -6.75 3.69 -7.02
C LEU A 33 -6.96 2.82 -5.79
N ILE A 34 -5.89 2.43 -5.10
CA ILE A 34 -5.97 1.64 -3.85
C ILE A 34 -6.77 2.43 -2.80
N HIS A 35 -6.41 3.67 -2.54
CA HIS A 35 -7.08 4.52 -1.55
C HIS A 35 -8.54 4.75 -1.90
N HIS A 36 -8.85 5.05 -3.18
CA HIS A 36 -10.22 5.21 -3.64
C HIS A 36 -11.06 3.95 -3.40
N THR A 37 -10.50 2.77 -3.71
CA THR A 37 -11.18 1.48 -3.54
C THR A 37 -11.46 1.20 -2.06
N ILE A 38 -10.49 1.42 -1.19
CA ILE A 38 -10.66 1.26 0.27
C ILE A 38 -11.76 2.19 0.79
N ARG A 39 -11.74 3.45 0.40
CA ARG A 39 -12.78 4.42 0.80
C ARG A 39 -14.15 4.09 0.26
N ALA A 40 -14.24 3.60 -0.98
CA ALA A 40 -15.51 3.17 -1.58
C ALA A 40 -16.12 1.99 -0.82
N ALA A 41 -15.30 0.98 -0.50
CA ALA A 41 -15.73 -0.17 0.29
C ALA A 41 -16.20 0.25 1.71
N SER A 42 -15.45 1.15 2.36
CA SER A 42 -15.82 1.69 3.66
C SER A 42 -17.17 2.42 3.62
N ARG A 43 -17.40 3.27 2.63
CA ARG A 43 -18.70 3.97 2.46
C ARG A 43 -19.83 2.99 2.19
N ALA A 44 -19.58 1.97 1.41
CA ALA A 44 -20.57 0.92 1.11
C ALA A 44 -20.75 -0.08 2.26
N ARG A 45 -19.92 -0.03 3.29
CA ARG A 45 -19.89 -0.98 4.42
C ARG A 45 -19.70 -2.43 3.98
N ILE A 46 -18.87 -2.65 2.98
CA ILE A 46 -18.47 -3.99 2.53
C ILE A 46 -17.01 -4.27 2.90
N PRO A 47 -16.66 -5.54 3.17
CA PRO A 47 -15.28 -5.91 3.47
C PRO A 47 -14.39 -5.68 2.24
N ILE A 48 -13.12 -5.37 2.49
CA ILE A 48 -12.10 -5.25 1.48
C ILE A 48 -10.79 -5.84 2.00
N GLY A 49 -10.17 -6.69 1.19
CA GLY A 49 -8.85 -7.25 1.45
C GLY A 49 -7.90 -7.00 0.29
N MET A 50 -6.62 -7.09 0.56
CA MET A 50 -5.57 -7.00 -0.44
C MET A 50 -4.77 -8.28 -0.51
N CYS A 51 -4.46 -8.72 -1.72
CA CYS A 51 -3.48 -9.77 -2.01
C CYS A 51 -2.42 -9.23 -2.99
N GLY A 52 -1.42 -10.06 -3.28
CA GLY A 52 -0.29 -9.67 -4.08
C GLY A 52 0.95 -9.37 -3.22
N GLU A 53 2.07 -9.10 -3.86
CA GLU A 53 3.34 -8.89 -3.17
C GLU A 53 3.30 -7.70 -2.21
N MET A 54 2.61 -6.63 -2.58
CA MET A 54 2.46 -5.43 -1.77
C MET A 54 1.82 -5.72 -0.39
N ALA A 55 0.89 -6.68 -0.32
CA ALA A 55 0.20 -7.04 0.92
C ALA A 55 1.12 -7.73 1.95
N GLY A 56 2.16 -8.41 1.50
CA GLY A 56 3.13 -9.12 2.36
C GLY A 56 4.43 -8.37 2.61
N ASP A 57 4.66 -7.27 1.93
CA ASP A 57 5.88 -6.47 2.10
C ASP A 57 5.75 -5.53 3.30
N ARG A 58 6.55 -5.80 4.34
CA ARG A 58 6.55 -5.04 5.59
C ARG A 58 6.71 -3.51 5.40
N ARG A 59 7.36 -3.08 4.33
CA ARG A 59 7.57 -1.66 4.02
C ARG A 59 6.26 -0.93 3.69
N TYR A 60 5.30 -1.63 3.09
CA TYR A 60 4.03 -1.04 2.65
C TYR A 60 2.90 -1.19 3.67
N ILE A 61 3.03 -2.11 4.64
CA ILE A 61 1.97 -2.37 5.63
C ILE A 61 1.55 -1.09 6.39
N PRO A 62 2.45 -0.23 6.89
CA PRO A 62 2.03 1.01 7.57
C PRO A 62 1.20 1.94 6.66
N LEU A 63 1.58 2.08 5.39
CA LEU A 63 0.85 2.86 4.41
C LEU A 63 -0.56 2.30 4.20
N LEU A 64 -0.68 0.99 3.99
CA LEU A 64 -1.97 0.31 3.77
C LEU A 64 -2.88 0.41 5.00
N LEU A 65 -2.34 0.26 6.19
CA LEU A 65 -3.07 0.45 7.45
C LEU A 65 -3.56 1.89 7.59
N GLY A 66 -2.73 2.87 7.26
CA GLY A 66 -3.09 4.28 7.28
C GLY A 66 -4.17 4.65 6.27
N MET A 67 -4.18 3.99 5.10
CA MET A 67 -5.28 4.10 4.11
C MET A 67 -6.60 3.51 4.59
N GLY A 68 -6.59 2.71 5.66
CA GLY A 68 -7.78 2.08 6.22
C GLY A 68 -7.95 0.59 5.90
N LEU A 69 -6.98 -0.03 5.25
CA LEU A 69 -7.02 -1.48 4.98
C LEU A 69 -6.87 -2.28 6.27
N ARG A 70 -7.59 -3.39 6.40
CA ARG A 70 -7.57 -4.25 7.60
C ARG A 70 -7.38 -5.74 7.30
N GLU A 71 -7.49 -6.13 6.04
CA GLU A 71 -7.31 -7.52 5.60
C GLU A 71 -6.18 -7.61 4.58
N LEU A 72 -5.14 -8.37 4.92
CA LEU A 72 -3.96 -8.60 4.09
C LEU A 72 -3.77 -10.10 3.90
N SER A 73 -3.76 -10.55 2.66
CA SER A 73 -3.49 -11.93 2.29
C SER A 73 -2.08 -12.07 1.74
N MET A 74 -1.31 -12.98 2.30
CA MET A 74 0.11 -13.15 1.99
C MET A 74 0.56 -14.59 2.13
N GLN A 75 1.76 -14.89 1.66
CA GLN A 75 2.40 -16.18 1.88
C GLN A 75 2.65 -16.41 3.38
N PRO A 76 2.49 -17.66 3.88
CA PRO A 76 2.63 -17.96 5.30
C PRO A 76 3.96 -17.52 5.93
N GLY A 77 5.07 -17.60 5.17
CA GLY A 77 6.39 -17.19 5.62
C GLY A 77 6.54 -15.70 5.94
N LEU A 78 5.64 -14.85 5.42
CA LEU A 78 5.66 -13.40 5.66
C LEU A 78 4.79 -12.99 6.85
N LEU A 79 3.94 -13.90 7.35
CA LEU A 79 2.90 -13.57 8.32
C LEU A 79 3.46 -13.05 9.65
N LEU A 80 4.53 -13.62 10.16
CA LEU A 80 5.10 -13.21 11.45
C LEU A 80 5.70 -11.80 11.37
N ALA A 81 6.43 -11.49 10.30
CA ALA A 81 6.99 -10.17 10.08
C ALA A 81 5.88 -9.11 9.87
N ALA A 82 4.82 -9.46 9.14
CA ALA A 82 3.66 -8.60 8.98
C ALA A 82 2.94 -8.31 10.30
N LYS A 83 2.75 -9.35 11.14
CA LYS A 83 2.15 -9.19 12.47
C LYS A 83 2.98 -8.31 13.40
N GLU A 84 4.30 -8.40 13.34
CA GLU A 84 5.21 -7.53 14.10
C GLU A 84 4.94 -6.07 13.75
N VAL A 85 4.98 -5.72 12.46
CA VAL A 85 4.68 -4.36 11.98
C VAL A 85 3.29 -3.88 12.43
N VAL A 86 2.27 -4.72 12.31
CA VAL A 86 0.90 -4.37 12.73
C VAL A 86 0.83 -4.09 14.23
N ARG A 87 1.51 -4.88 15.07
CA ARG A 87 1.50 -4.71 16.53
C ARG A 87 2.24 -3.45 16.99
N GLU A 88 3.27 -3.03 16.26
CA GLU A 88 4.04 -1.82 16.53
C GLU A 88 3.36 -0.57 15.97
N SER A 89 2.41 -0.75 15.05
CA SER A 89 1.73 0.35 14.37
C SER A 89 0.71 1.07 15.25
N ARG A 90 0.70 2.40 15.18
CA ARG A 90 -0.29 3.27 15.81
C ARG A 90 -1.26 3.79 14.75
N ILE A 91 -2.40 3.16 14.64
CA ILE A 91 -3.37 3.40 13.55
C ILE A 91 -3.78 4.87 13.44
N GLY A 92 -4.01 5.57 14.56
CA GLY A 92 -4.38 6.98 14.53
C GLY A 92 -3.31 7.88 13.91
N GLU A 93 -2.05 7.66 14.26
CA GLU A 93 -0.91 8.40 13.70
C GLU A 93 -0.71 8.09 12.22
N LEU A 94 -0.79 6.80 11.85
CA LEU A 94 -0.68 6.37 10.46
C LEU A 94 -1.80 6.96 9.59
N THR A 95 -3.04 6.97 10.08
CA THR A 95 -4.18 7.53 9.34
C THR A 95 -3.99 9.02 9.07
N ALA A 96 -3.54 9.80 10.07
CA ALA A 96 -3.29 11.23 9.90
C ALA A 96 -2.18 11.48 8.87
N ARG A 97 -1.04 10.80 9.01
CA ARG A 97 0.14 10.98 8.12
C ARG A 97 -0.13 10.52 6.68
N VAL A 98 -0.81 9.38 6.54
CA VAL A 98 -1.20 8.89 5.20
C VAL A 98 -2.26 9.79 4.57
N GLY A 99 -3.17 10.39 5.36
CA GLY A 99 -4.10 11.40 4.87
C GLY A 99 -3.37 12.60 4.26
N GLU A 100 -2.39 13.17 4.96
CA GLU A 100 -1.55 14.26 4.46
C GLU A 100 -0.76 13.86 3.20
N LEU A 101 -0.19 12.65 3.20
CA LEU A 101 0.50 12.10 2.03
C LEU A 101 -0.43 12.05 0.80
N MET A 102 -1.64 11.53 0.96
CA MET A 102 -2.59 11.37 -0.14
C MET A 102 -3.03 12.71 -0.75
N GLU A 103 -3.00 13.80 0.02
CA GLU A 103 -3.26 15.16 -0.46
C GLU A 103 -2.09 15.72 -1.28
N ARG A 104 -0.88 15.25 -1.05
CA ARG A 104 0.36 15.78 -1.63
C ARG A 104 1.10 14.80 -2.54
N LEU A 105 0.44 13.75 -3.02
CA LEU A 105 1.06 12.69 -3.82
C LEU A 105 1.83 13.18 -5.08
N ASP A 106 1.46 14.32 -5.64
CA ASP A 106 2.11 14.86 -6.83
C ASP A 106 3.38 15.66 -6.51
N GLU A 107 3.55 16.07 -5.25
CA GLU A 107 4.65 16.93 -4.79
C GLU A 107 5.67 16.18 -3.92
N ALA A 108 5.29 15.02 -3.41
CA ALA A 108 6.07 14.29 -2.41
C ALA A 108 6.89 13.16 -3.03
N ASP A 109 8.12 12.99 -2.60
CA ASP A 109 8.81 11.72 -2.75
C ASP A 109 8.17 10.69 -1.83
N VAL A 110 7.37 9.80 -2.45
CA VAL A 110 6.62 8.77 -1.72
C VAL A 110 7.56 7.79 -1.02
N GLY A 111 8.78 7.60 -1.55
CA GLY A 111 9.80 6.75 -0.94
C GLY A 111 10.28 7.30 0.41
N ASP A 112 10.58 8.58 0.48
CA ASP A 112 10.99 9.25 1.72
C ASP A 112 9.87 9.22 2.77
N LEU A 113 8.65 9.39 2.33
CA LEU A 113 7.48 9.31 3.22
C LEU A 113 7.24 7.91 3.77
N LEU A 114 7.45 6.85 2.97
CA LEU A 114 7.40 5.49 3.46
C LEU A 114 8.44 5.21 4.54
N GLN A 115 9.68 5.67 4.33
CA GLN A 115 10.71 5.53 5.36
C GLN A 115 10.29 6.22 6.66
N SER A 116 9.65 7.38 6.56
CA SER A 116 9.13 8.10 7.72
C SER A 116 7.97 7.39 8.41
N LEU A 117 7.13 6.65 7.68
CA LEU A 117 6.05 5.83 8.26
C LEU A 117 6.61 4.60 9.00
N GLY A 118 7.67 3.99 8.47
CA GLY A 118 8.36 2.87 9.11
C GLY A 118 9.11 3.26 10.40
N ALA A 119 9.49 4.53 10.56
CA ALA A 119 10.11 5.03 11.78
C ALA A 119 9.12 5.27 12.94
N VAL A 120 7.83 5.16 12.67
CA VAL A 120 6.72 5.33 13.64
C VAL A 120 6.07 3.98 14.00
N ALA A 121 6.51 2.94 13.34
CA ALA A 121 6.10 1.57 13.64
C ALA A 121 7.02 0.93 14.66
#